data_4646f176ec2e98edbb34a4c33b2d869e
#
_entry.id   4646f176ec2e98edbb34a4c33b2d869e
#
_cell.length_a   1.000
_cell.length_b   1.000
_cell.length_c   1.000
_cell.angle_alpha   90.00
_cell.angle_beta   90.00
_cell.angle_gamma   90.00
#
_symmetry.space_group_name_H-M   'P 1'
#
loop_
_entity.id
_entity.type
_entity.pdbx_description
1 polymer ?
#
loop_
_entity_poly.entity_id
_entity_poly.type
_entity_poly.pdbx_seq_one_letter_code
_entity_poly.pdbx_strand_id
1 'polypeptide(L)'
;MLTLSSTLQRFAASAAPGAERRLSKLAIGAAGVLIVLAWATVALVLWLRWHDAIAGELRQNTNLARAFEEQTVRVLAAVDQATVRARDDFARHGGDGLELPRYANETGLVPGILVQLSLVGADGRFIGSNLDPDGRKTGHVDLSEREHVRVHLAPTTLPPGTGLKSADDLWIGKPVLGKVSKRWTIQISRRISAADGRVIGVVVASLDPGYFEDVYRRAAIGSLGAVTLVGQDLSIRARVVGGESANQIGEKLKRGGAFSQQDLQREGTFSGVSTLDGLERYTAYRRIADYPLYVLVATASQEALVGWRTTRNIAVVLTLLLTGAVAAGALVFVAGLRRLEAHNAALRASEAQANAANNAKSEFLAAISHELRTPLTSIRGFAELMEHRLDNPKFRDQAGLIRKGAEYLNQLLGEILDLAKVEAGSMTLSSEPVNLGSLVQGTVDFYALTAAGKGLTLAVEIDPEAPQVIVADGLRVKQILNNLLSNAIKFTPAGRVDVMVERLGDRVLMHVEDTGPGIAPELHETIFERFRQGSARVSYEHGGTGLGLALSRALAQLMGGTLTLASEPGRGARFTLALTIVLPATATPPQPMAVSG
;
A
#
# COMPACT_ATOMS: atom_id res chain seq x y z
N MET A 1 -16.16 2.32 4.79
CA MET A 1 -15.57 3.49 4.09
C MET A 1 -15.95 4.85 4.69
N LEU A 2 -17.07 5.01 5.39
CA LEU A 2 -17.53 6.29 5.96
C LEU A 2 -16.82 6.73 7.26
N THR A 3 -16.20 5.84 8.01
CA THR A 3 -15.51 6.16 9.28
C THR A 3 -14.09 6.70 9.13
N LEU A 4 -13.39 6.39 8.05
CA LEU A 4 -12.06 6.94 7.74
C LEU A 4 -12.12 8.42 7.32
N SER A 5 -13.23 8.85 6.68
CA SER A 5 -13.43 10.24 6.24
C SER A 5 -13.58 11.20 7.42
N SER A 6 -14.31 10.80 8.47
CA SER A 6 -14.55 11.66 9.65
C SER A 6 -13.31 11.82 10.53
N THR A 7 -12.45 10.82 10.61
CA THR A 7 -11.19 10.87 11.36
C THR A 7 -10.16 11.74 10.66
N LEU A 8 -10.07 11.65 9.33
CA LEU A 8 -9.20 12.51 8.53
C LEU A 8 -9.65 13.99 8.56
N GLN A 9 -10.96 14.25 8.58
CA GLN A 9 -11.50 15.61 8.71
C GLN A 9 -11.18 16.23 10.09
N ARG A 10 -11.25 15.46 11.17
CA ARG A 10 -10.88 15.94 12.51
C ARG A 10 -9.38 16.21 12.65
N PHE A 11 -8.53 15.42 12.02
CA PHE A 11 -7.07 15.65 11.98
C PHE A 11 -6.70 16.89 11.16
N ALA A 12 -7.39 17.13 10.04
CA ALA A 12 -7.15 18.29 9.18
C ALA A 12 -7.59 19.61 9.84
N ALA A 13 -8.61 19.60 10.70
CA ALA A 13 -9.11 20.80 11.39
C ALA A 13 -8.19 21.28 12.53
N SER A 14 -7.30 20.42 13.07
CA SER A 14 -6.38 20.75 14.16
C SER A 14 -4.93 20.97 13.74
N ALA A 15 -4.62 20.87 12.45
CA ALA A 15 -3.24 20.94 11.95
C ALA A 15 -2.73 22.38 11.90
N ALA A 16 -1.62 22.65 12.58
CA ALA A 16 -0.88 23.91 12.51
C ALA A 16 -0.47 24.26 11.07
N PRO A 17 -0.36 25.55 10.69
CA PRO A 17 0.07 25.98 9.36
C PRO A 17 1.42 25.33 9.01
N GLY A 18 1.45 24.55 7.92
CA GLY A 18 2.64 23.80 7.45
C GLY A 18 2.65 22.31 7.77
N ALA A 19 1.69 21.74 8.50
CA ALA A 19 1.57 20.31 8.76
C ALA A 19 1.39 19.51 7.46
N GLU A 20 0.66 20.03 6.49
CA GLU A 20 0.41 19.39 5.19
C GLU A 20 1.67 19.29 4.33
N ARG A 21 2.54 20.30 4.37
CA ARG A 21 3.86 20.23 3.72
C ARG A 21 4.76 19.18 4.36
N ARG A 22 4.65 18.95 5.67
CA ARG A 22 5.36 17.87 6.36
C ARG A 22 4.79 16.51 5.97
N LEU A 23 3.45 16.36 5.92
CA LEU A 23 2.78 15.14 5.51
C LEU A 23 3.09 14.75 4.05
N SER A 24 3.12 15.72 3.12
CA SER A 24 3.49 15.44 1.73
C SER A 24 4.95 15.01 1.59
N LYS A 25 5.90 15.63 2.33
CA LYS A 25 7.30 15.20 2.36
C LYS A 25 7.45 13.81 2.96
N LEU A 26 6.74 13.51 4.05
CA LEU A 26 6.74 12.18 4.67
C LEU A 26 6.17 11.12 3.73
N ALA A 27 5.07 11.41 3.02
CA ALA A 27 4.48 10.49 2.05
C ALA A 27 5.43 10.19 0.89
N ILE A 28 6.09 11.21 0.34
CA ILE A 28 7.09 11.04 -0.73
C ILE A 28 8.29 10.25 -0.19
N GLY A 29 8.80 10.58 1.01
CA GLY A 29 9.89 9.86 1.64
C GLY A 29 9.55 8.40 1.91
N ALA A 30 8.37 8.11 2.44
CA ALA A 30 7.89 6.74 2.68
C ALA A 30 7.74 5.95 1.38
N ALA A 31 7.18 6.56 0.32
CA ALA A 31 7.11 5.94 -1.00
C ALA A 31 8.50 5.63 -1.57
N GLY A 32 9.47 6.55 -1.42
CA GLY A 32 10.86 6.34 -1.82
C GLY A 32 11.51 5.18 -1.08
N VAL A 33 11.34 5.11 0.24
CA VAL A 33 11.86 4.00 1.07
C VAL A 33 11.24 2.66 0.64
N LEU A 34 9.92 2.60 0.42
CA LEU A 34 9.24 1.39 -0.04
C LEU A 34 9.77 0.91 -1.39
N ILE A 35 9.98 1.82 -2.33
CA ILE A 35 10.55 1.51 -3.65
C ILE A 35 11.97 0.94 -3.50
N VAL A 36 12.83 1.59 -2.72
CA VAL A 36 14.20 1.12 -2.48
C VAL A 36 14.21 -0.26 -1.83
N LEU A 37 13.38 -0.49 -0.82
CA LEU A 37 13.26 -1.81 -0.16
C LEU A 37 12.77 -2.89 -1.13
N ALA A 38 11.78 -2.58 -1.98
CA ALA A 38 11.28 -3.52 -2.98
C ALA A 38 12.39 -3.93 -3.96
N TRP A 39 13.14 -2.97 -4.51
CA TRP A 39 14.26 -3.25 -5.41
C TRP A 39 15.40 -3.99 -4.73
N ALA A 40 15.75 -3.63 -3.49
CA ALA A 40 16.77 -4.33 -2.70
C ALA A 40 16.38 -5.79 -2.44
N THR A 41 15.13 -6.05 -2.09
CA THR A 41 14.60 -7.40 -1.87
C THR A 41 14.64 -8.23 -3.15
N VAL A 42 14.19 -7.65 -4.27
CA VAL A 42 14.22 -8.34 -5.57
C VAL A 42 15.65 -8.63 -6.00
N ALA A 43 16.56 -7.67 -5.85
CA ALA A 43 17.97 -7.87 -6.17
C ALA A 43 18.59 -9.00 -5.34
N LEU A 44 18.31 -9.04 -4.04
CA LEU A 44 18.78 -10.11 -3.14
C LEU A 44 18.23 -11.47 -3.54
N VAL A 45 16.92 -11.57 -3.79
CA VAL A 45 16.27 -12.82 -4.21
C VAL A 45 16.83 -13.31 -5.54
N LEU A 46 17.00 -12.44 -6.52
CA LEU A 46 17.58 -12.79 -7.82
C LEU A 46 19.03 -13.23 -7.71
N TRP A 47 19.82 -12.59 -6.83
CA TRP A 47 21.19 -12.98 -6.55
C TRP A 47 21.26 -14.38 -5.92
N LEU A 48 20.43 -14.68 -4.93
CA LEU A 48 20.34 -16.00 -4.32
C LEU A 48 19.94 -17.07 -5.34
N ARG A 49 18.89 -16.81 -6.11
CA ARG A 49 18.41 -17.72 -7.16
C ARG A 49 19.44 -17.99 -8.26
N TRP A 50 20.24 -16.99 -8.60
CA TRP A 50 21.34 -17.16 -9.55
C TRP A 50 22.41 -18.11 -9.02
N HIS A 51 22.82 -17.97 -7.76
CA HIS A 51 23.77 -18.89 -7.13
C HIS A 51 23.20 -20.31 -7.02
N ASP A 52 21.94 -20.44 -6.62
CA ASP A 52 21.27 -21.74 -6.53
C ASP A 52 21.19 -22.46 -7.86
N ALA A 53 20.90 -21.74 -8.95
CA ALA A 53 20.84 -22.29 -10.29
C ALA A 53 22.19 -22.86 -10.71
N ILE A 54 23.27 -22.08 -10.55
CA ILE A 54 24.64 -22.56 -10.89
C ILE A 54 25.04 -23.76 -10.01
N ALA A 55 24.80 -23.66 -8.70
CA ALA A 55 25.11 -24.77 -7.79
C ALA A 55 24.31 -26.04 -8.09
N GLY A 56 23.06 -25.88 -8.54
CA GLY A 56 22.21 -26.97 -8.99
C GLY A 56 22.80 -27.68 -10.22
N GLU A 57 23.16 -26.92 -11.24
CA GLU A 57 23.77 -27.44 -12.46
C GLU A 57 25.11 -28.15 -12.19
N LEU A 58 25.97 -27.54 -11.37
CA LEU A 58 27.25 -28.16 -11.00
C LEU A 58 27.06 -29.48 -10.24
N ARG A 59 26.05 -29.55 -9.34
CA ARG A 59 25.71 -30.82 -8.66
C ARG A 59 25.20 -31.88 -9.65
N GLN A 60 24.34 -31.49 -10.58
CA GLN A 60 23.84 -32.40 -11.63
C GLN A 60 24.98 -32.91 -12.49
N ASN A 61 25.86 -32.04 -12.97
CA ASN A 61 27.03 -32.40 -13.77
C ASN A 61 27.98 -33.32 -12.99
N THR A 62 28.17 -33.08 -11.69
CA THR A 62 28.99 -33.94 -10.81
C THR A 62 28.39 -35.35 -10.70
N ASN A 63 27.07 -35.47 -10.55
CA ASN A 63 26.39 -36.77 -10.50
C ASN A 63 26.49 -37.53 -11.81
N LEU A 64 26.31 -36.82 -12.92
CA LEU A 64 26.49 -37.42 -14.26
C LEU A 64 27.95 -37.85 -14.51
N ALA A 65 28.94 -37.03 -14.13
CA ALA A 65 30.35 -37.36 -14.21
C ALA A 65 30.68 -38.62 -13.41
N ARG A 66 30.09 -38.79 -12.21
CA ARG A 66 30.22 -40.04 -11.42
C ARG A 66 29.64 -41.23 -12.13
N ALA A 67 28.43 -41.13 -12.67
CA ALA A 67 27.79 -42.21 -13.43
C ALA A 67 28.62 -42.65 -14.63
N PHE A 68 29.17 -41.68 -15.36
CA PHE A 68 30.04 -41.95 -16.51
C PHE A 68 31.41 -42.51 -16.12
N GLU A 69 31.99 -42.08 -14.99
CA GLU A 69 33.20 -42.72 -14.41
C GLU A 69 32.92 -44.19 -14.17
N GLU A 70 31.87 -44.54 -13.41
CA GLU A 70 31.54 -45.94 -13.11
C GLU A 70 31.29 -46.81 -14.36
N GLN A 71 30.58 -46.24 -15.35
CA GLN A 71 30.34 -46.93 -16.61
C GLN A 71 31.64 -47.12 -17.38
N THR A 72 32.50 -46.11 -17.46
CA THR A 72 33.82 -46.21 -18.13
C THR A 72 34.72 -47.21 -17.45
N VAL A 73 34.77 -47.25 -16.12
CA VAL A 73 35.54 -48.21 -15.34
C VAL A 73 35.09 -49.66 -15.66
N ARG A 74 33.75 -49.93 -15.70
CA ARG A 74 33.22 -51.27 -16.06
C ARG A 74 33.68 -51.71 -17.43
N VAL A 75 33.66 -50.82 -18.43
CA VAL A 75 34.09 -51.13 -19.79
C VAL A 75 35.60 -51.40 -19.86
N LEU A 76 36.40 -50.53 -19.26
CA LEU A 76 37.85 -50.69 -19.24
C LEU A 76 38.29 -51.95 -18.48
N ALA A 77 37.63 -52.27 -17.37
CA ALA A 77 37.91 -53.51 -16.63
C ALA A 77 37.57 -54.76 -17.42
N ALA A 78 36.47 -54.76 -18.18
CA ALA A 78 36.10 -55.87 -19.03
C ALA A 78 37.11 -56.08 -20.18
N VAL A 79 37.56 -54.95 -20.81
CA VAL A 79 38.58 -54.97 -21.85
C VAL A 79 39.95 -55.41 -21.27
N ASP A 80 40.31 -54.97 -20.08
CA ASP A 80 41.52 -55.35 -19.38
C ASP A 80 41.56 -56.87 -19.12
N GLN A 81 40.44 -57.44 -18.63
CA GLN A 81 40.33 -58.90 -18.46
C GLN A 81 40.57 -59.67 -19.77
N ALA A 82 40.05 -59.17 -20.89
CA ALA A 82 40.28 -59.79 -22.19
C ALA A 82 41.77 -59.75 -22.59
N THR A 83 42.43 -58.60 -22.34
CA THR A 83 43.87 -58.43 -22.62
C THR A 83 44.73 -59.30 -21.73
N VAL A 84 44.38 -59.46 -20.42
CA VAL A 84 45.09 -60.35 -19.48
C VAL A 84 44.98 -61.81 -19.90
N ARG A 85 43.79 -62.27 -20.28
CA ARG A 85 43.59 -63.64 -20.76
C ARG A 85 44.39 -63.93 -22.03
N ALA A 86 44.32 -63.04 -23.00
CA ALA A 86 45.06 -63.16 -24.27
C ALA A 86 46.59 -63.15 -24.00
N ARG A 87 47.07 -62.30 -23.05
CA ARG A 87 48.47 -62.24 -22.64
C ARG A 87 48.91 -63.58 -22.02
N ASP A 88 48.18 -64.08 -21.04
CA ASP A 88 48.56 -65.27 -20.25
C ASP A 88 48.52 -66.54 -21.10
N ASP A 89 47.60 -66.59 -22.06
CA ASP A 89 47.51 -67.73 -22.99
C ASP A 89 48.64 -67.72 -24.02
N PHE A 90 48.93 -66.53 -24.60
CA PHE A 90 50.09 -66.39 -25.48
C PHE A 90 51.42 -66.69 -24.77
N ALA A 91 51.57 -66.26 -23.52
CA ALA A 91 52.78 -66.51 -22.75
C ALA A 91 52.99 -68.01 -22.46
N ARG A 92 51.92 -68.81 -22.37
CA ARG A 92 51.96 -70.26 -22.10
C ARG A 92 52.14 -71.11 -23.34
N HIS A 93 51.44 -70.77 -24.45
CA HIS A 93 51.32 -71.61 -25.61
C HIS A 93 51.98 -71.01 -26.88
N GLY A 94 52.47 -69.78 -26.79
CA GLY A 94 52.95 -69.08 -28.02
C GLY A 94 51.81 -68.69 -28.92
N GLY A 95 52.07 -68.66 -30.26
CA GLY A 95 51.04 -68.33 -31.25
C GLY A 95 50.15 -69.48 -31.69
N ASP A 96 50.53 -70.74 -31.34
CA ASP A 96 49.82 -71.93 -31.80
C ASP A 96 48.52 -72.16 -31.00
N GLY A 97 47.37 -72.17 -31.70
CA GLY A 97 46.09 -72.52 -31.14
C GLY A 97 45.38 -71.32 -30.42
N LEU A 98 45.82 -70.09 -30.57
CA LEU A 98 45.26 -68.96 -29.93
C LEU A 98 43.87 -68.59 -30.44
N GLU A 99 42.85 -68.66 -29.62
CA GLU A 99 41.46 -68.36 -29.94
C GLU A 99 41.08 -66.89 -29.70
N LEU A 100 41.77 -65.93 -30.34
CA LEU A 100 41.48 -64.49 -30.18
C LEU A 100 40.01 -64.13 -30.41
N PRO A 101 39.28 -64.72 -31.38
CA PRO A 101 37.86 -64.48 -31.53
C PRO A 101 37.05 -64.88 -30.30
N ARG A 102 37.46 -65.96 -29.61
CA ARG A 102 36.79 -66.40 -28.39
C ARG A 102 36.99 -65.42 -27.21
N TYR A 103 38.22 -64.97 -26.96
CA TYR A 103 38.51 -64.00 -25.91
C TYR A 103 37.81 -62.64 -26.16
N ALA A 104 37.75 -62.20 -27.39
CA ALA A 104 37.00 -60.98 -27.76
C ALA A 104 35.49 -61.14 -27.54
N ASN A 105 34.90 -62.32 -27.81
CA ASN A 105 33.45 -62.57 -27.71
C ASN A 105 32.99 -62.97 -26.32
N GLU A 106 33.82 -63.68 -25.49
CA GLU A 106 33.47 -64.10 -24.14
C GLU A 106 33.12 -62.96 -23.21
N THR A 107 33.62 -61.78 -23.46
CA THR A 107 33.34 -60.58 -22.65
C THR A 107 32.03 -59.86 -23.01
N GLY A 108 31.32 -60.30 -24.09
CA GLY A 108 30.13 -59.63 -24.62
C GLY A 108 30.42 -58.23 -25.17
N LEU A 109 31.70 -57.87 -25.37
CA LEU A 109 32.14 -56.54 -25.79
C LEU A 109 32.16 -56.36 -27.30
N VAL A 110 32.10 -57.46 -28.09
CA VAL A 110 32.11 -57.39 -29.58
C VAL A 110 30.68 -57.56 -30.10
N PRO A 111 30.26 -56.79 -31.12
CA PRO A 111 31.01 -55.76 -31.85
C PRO A 111 30.88 -54.35 -31.27
N GLY A 112 30.17 -54.16 -30.16
CA GLY A 112 29.75 -52.83 -29.70
C GLY A 112 30.87 -51.95 -29.10
N ILE A 113 31.86 -52.57 -28.40
CA ILE A 113 32.89 -51.82 -27.68
C ILE A 113 34.28 -52.13 -28.25
N LEU A 114 34.59 -53.40 -28.43
CA LEU A 114 35.88 -53.88 -28.86
C LEU A 114 35.87 -54.10 -30.37
N VAL A 115 36.56 -53.24 -31.13
CA VAL A 115 36.70 -53.37 -32.58
C VAL A 115 37.63 -54.50 -32.92
N GLN A 116 38.77 -54.61 -32.18
CA GLN A 116 39.81 -55.58 -32.51
C GLN A 116 40.63 -55.92 -31.27
N LEU A 117 40.90 -57.20 -31.03
CA LEU A 117 41.89 -57.73 -30.10
C LEU A 117 43.02 -58.35 -30.89
N SER A 118 44.24 -57.81 -30.76
CA SER A 118 45.39 -58.16 -31.60
C SER A 118 46.59 -58.57 -30.77
N LEU A 119 47.46 -59.36 -31.41
CA LEU A 119 48.79 -59.71 -30.89
C LEU A 119 49.87 -59.16 -31.83
N VAL A 120 50.92 -58.61 -31.20
CA VAL A 120 52.10 -58.09 -31.85
C VAL A 120 53.30 -58.78 -31.28
N GLY A 121 54.21 -59.24 -32.13
CA GLY A 121 55.44 -59.93 -31.69
C GLY A 121 56.47 -59.01 -31.07
N ALA A 122 57.56 -59.60 -30.54
CA ALA A 122 58.68 -58.85 -29.98
C ALA A 122 59.43 -58.02 -31.06
N ASP A 123 59.27 -58.34 -32.30
CA ASP A 123 59.78 -57.62 -33.45
C ASP A 123 58.89 -56.43 -33.86
N GLY A 124 57.81 -56.24 -33.20
CA GLY A 124 56.82 -55.17 -33.49
C GLY A 124 55.89 -55.53 -34.66
N ARG A 125 55.93 -56.77 -35.22
CA ARG A 125 55.06 -57.15 -36.28
C ARG A 125 53.74 -57.75 -35.81
N PHE A 126 52.69 -57.49 -36.55
CA PHE A 126 51.35 -58.03 -36.26
C PHE A 126 51.36 -59.55 -36.45
N ILE A 127 50.92 -60.31 -35.47
CA ILE A 127 50.80 -61.75 -35.50
C ILE A 127 49.39 -62.17 -35.94
N GLY A 128 48.38 -61.66 -35.28
CA GLY A 128 47.00 -62.01 -35.55
C GLY A 128 46.01 -61.22 -34.67
N SER A 129 44.70 -61.30 -34.99
CA SER A 129 43.61 -60.70 -34.25
C SER A 129 42.30 -61.50 -34.33
N ASN A 130 41.27 -61.11 -33.61
CA ASN A 130 39.94 -61.70 -33.73
C ASN A 130 39.32 -61.49 -35.15
N LEU A 131 39.81 -60.49 -35.95
CA LEU A 131 39.35 -60.26 -37.34
C LEU A 131 40.22 -60.92 -38.37
N ASP A 132 41.45 -61.27 -38.06
CA ASP A 132 42.45 -61.90 -38.87
C ASP A 132 43.33 -62.78 -37.98
N PRO A 133 42.86 -64.00 -37.63
CA PRO A 133 43.49 -64.82 -36.60
C PRO A 133 44.95 -65.22 -36.92
N ASP A 134 45.27 -65.46 -38.18
CA ASP A 134 46.62 -65.91 -38.65
C ASP A 134 47.47 -64.76 -39.24
N GLY A 135 46.95 -63.52 -39.23
CA GLY A 135 47.64 -62.33 -39.73
C GLY A 135 47.87 -62.31 -41.30
N ARG A 136 47.40 -63.32 -42.01
CA ARG A 136 47.68 -63.43 -43.41
C ARG A 136 46.96 -62.38 -44.28
N LYS A 137 45.74 -62.02 -43.89
CA LYS A 137 44.99 -60.98 -44.63
C LYS A 137 45.65 -59.60 -44.44
N THR A 138 46.25 -59.34 -43.29
CA THR A 138 46.93 -58.09 -42.95
C THR A 138 48.38 -58.04 -43.45
N GLY A 139 49.00 -59.20 -43.77
CA GLY A 139 50.37 -59.27 -44.23
C GLY A 139 51.44 -58.97 -43.21
N HIS A 140 51.20 -59.27 -41.94
CA HIS A 140 52.11 -59.05 -40.76
C HIS A 140 52.69 -57.62 -40.70
N VAL A 141 51.84 -56.66 -40.84
CA VAL A 141 52.18 -55.21 -40.82
C VAL A 141 53.06 -54.87 -39.65
N ASP A 142 54.11 -54.07 -39.93
CA ASP A 142 54.95 -53.49 -38.90
C ASP A 142 54.22 -52.39 -38.07
N LEU A 143 54.13 -52.59 -36.75
CA LEU A 143 53.50 -51.74 -35.75
C LEU A 143 54.52 -51.19 -34.74
N SER A 144 55.81 -51.45 -34.89
CA SER A 144 56.90 -51.10 -33.97
C SER A 144 56.92 -49.60 -33.62
N GLU A 145 56.62 -48.74 -34.61
CA GLU A 145 56.56 -47.29 -34.43
C GLU A 145 55.29 -46.76 -33.80
N ARG A 146 54.27 -47.65 -33.63
CA ARG A 146 53.03 -47.24 -32.96
C ARG A 146 53.24 -47.02 -31.47
N GLU A 147 52.81 -45.92 -30.90
CA GLU A 147 53.02 -45.54 -29.50
C GLU A 147 52.58 -46.65 -28.55
N HIS A 148 51.44 -47.29 -28.78
CA HIS A 148 50.88 -48.38 -27.98
C HIS A 148 51.64 -49.72 -28.05
N VAL A 149 52.55 -49.86 -29.00
CA VAL A 149 53.49 -51.00 -29.12
C VAL A 149 54.84 -50.59 -28.61
N ARG A 150 55.36 -49.43 -29.02
CA ARG A 150 56.66 -48.90 -28.66
C ARG A 150 56.81 -48.72 -27.13
N VAL A 151 55.73 -48.31 -26.43
CA VAL A 151 55.77 -48.16 -24.95
C VAL A 151 56.17 -49.44 -24.22
N HIS A 152 55.87 -50.60 -24.81
CA HIS A 152 56.20 -51.90 -24.21
C HIS A 152 57.52 -52.49 -24.76
N LEU A 153 57.82 -52.28 -26.03
CA LEU A 153 59.01 -52.87 -26.65
C LEU A 153 60.28 -51.98 -26.49
N ALA A 154 60.13 -50.63 -26.50
CA ALA A 154 61.21 -49.69 -26.42
C ALA A 154 60.87 -48.50 -25.47
N PRO A 155 60.63 -48.74 -24.16
CA PRO A 155 60.12 -47.71 -23.24
C PRO A 155 61.06 -46.54 -23.06
N THR A 156 62.35 -46.70 -23.23
CA THR A 156 63.38 -45.67 -23.09
C THR A 156 63.34 -44.59 -24.20
N THR A 157 62.60 -44.85 -25.28
CA THR A 157 62.49 -43.94 -26.46
C THR A 157 61.31 -42.97 -26.32
N LEU A 158 60.55 -43.04 -25.24
CA LEU A 158 59.38 -42.22 -25.05
C LEU A 158 59.67 -40.98 -24.17
N PRO A 159 58.93 -39.89 -24.35
CA PRO A 159 59.09 -38.71 -23.52
C PRO A 159 58.87 -39.04 -22.00
N PRO A 160 59.57 -38.37 -21.09
CA PRO A 160 59.37 -38.53 -19.66
C PRO A 160 57.88 -38.32 -19.27
N GLY A 161 57.35 -39.19 -18.45
CA GLY A 161 55.96 -39.12 -17.96
C GLY A 161 54.93 -39.88 -18.81
N THR A 162 55.32 -40.44 -19.96
CA THR A 162 54.45 -41.29 -20.80
C THR A 162 54.58 -42.78 -20.46
N GLY A 163 55.53 -43.15 -19.58
CA GLY A 163 55.82 -44.51 -19.23
C GLY A 163 54.82 -45.17 -18.29
N LEU A 164 54.80 -46.52 -18.32
CA LEU A 164 54.08 -47.35 -17.40
C LEU A 164 54.74 -47.28 -16.03
N LYS A 165 53.93 -47.29 -14.96
CA LYS A 165 54.43 -47.37 -13.58
C LYS A 165 54.99 -48.74 -13.25
N SER A 166 54.45 -49.74 -13.91
CA SER A 166 54.87 -51.15 -13.83
C SER A 166 54.90 -51.78 -15.18
N ALA A 167 55.72 -52.82 -15.35
CA ALA A 167 55.82 -53.61 -16.55
C ALA A 167 54.50 -54.23 -16.98
N ASP A 168 53.66 -54.54 -16.02
CA ASP A 168 52.32 -55.17 -16.22
C ASP A 168 51.14 -54.19 -16.33
N ASP A 169 51.43 -52.88 -16.27
CA ASP A 169 50.39 -51.89 -16.34
C ASP A 169 49.72 -51.82 -17.73
N LEU A 170 48.44 -51.56 -17.72
CA LEU A 170 47.68 -51.29 -18.92
C LEU A 170 48.01 -49.87 -19.43
N TRP A 171 48.36 -49.75 -20.69
CA TRP A 171 48.59 -48.48 -21.34
C TRP A 171 47.37 -48.08 -22.20
N ILE A 172 46.90 -46.85 -22.07
CA ILE A 172 45.78 -46.30 -22.83
C ILE A 172 46.28 -45.15 -23.68
N GLY A 173 46.26 -45.35 -24.99
CA GLY A 173 46.77 -44.42 -25.97
C GLY A 173 45.80 -43.36 -26.45
N LYS A 174 46.31 -42.48 -27.29
CA LYS A 174 45.49 -41.55 -28.09
C LYS A 174 44.67 -42.35 -29.11
N PRO A 175 43.51 -41.81 -29.51
CA PRO A 175 42.81 -42.37 -30.67
C PRO A 175 43.71 -42.33 -31.92
N VAL A 176 43.73 -43.42 -32.61
CA VAL A 176 44.49 -43.56 -33.86
C VAL A 176 43.65 -44.24 -34.95
N LEU A 177 43.91 -43.92 -36.18
CA LEU A 177 43.36 -44.69 -37.30
C LEU A 177 44.08 -46.01 -37.37
N GLY A 178 43.32 -47.09 -37.12
CA GLY A 178 43.85 -48.47 -37.15
C GLY A 178 44.40 -48.83 -38.53
N LYS A 179 45.65 -49.36 -38.58
CA LYS A 179 46.24 -49.86 -39.85
C LYS A 179 45.49 -51.11 -40.34
N VAL A 180 44.99 -51.92 -39.43
CA VAL A 180 44.26 -53.15 -39.65
C VAL A 180 42.74 -52.88 -39.77
N SER A 181 42.13 -52.29 -38.78
CA SER A 181 40.69 -52.06 -38.71
C SER A 181 40.17 -50.96 -39.65
N LYS A 182 41.06 -50.04 -40.10
CA LYS A 182 40.71 -48.84 -40.90
C LYS A 182 39.69 -47.90 -40.21
N ARG A 183 39.55 -48.02 -38.90
CA ARG A 183 38.64 -47.20 -38.09
C ARG A 183 39.43 -46.44 -37.04
N TRP A 184 38.91 -45.28 -36.59
CA TRP A 184 39.40 -44.60 -35.43
C TRP A 184 39.12 -45.46 -34.19
N THR A 185 40.16 -45.70 -33.39
CA THR A 185 40.07 -46.56 -32.21
C THR A 185 40.96 -46.01 -31.09
N ILE A 186 40.54 -46.19 -29.84
CA ILE A 186 41.34 -45.96 -28.65
C ILE A 186 42.15 -47.25 -28.43
N GLN A 187 43.46 -47.15 -28.40
CA GLN A 187 44.34 -48.29 -28.20
C GLN A 187 44.61 -48.53 -26.74
N ILE A 188 44.32 -49.73 -26.29
CA ILE A 188 44.68 -50.25 -24.94
C ILE A 188 45.65 -51.36 -25.17
N SER A 189 46.81 -51.32 -24.50
CA SER A 189 47.85 -52.34 -24.73
C SER A 189 48.50 -52.80 -23.42
N ARG A 190 48.97 -54.03 -23.43
CA ARG A 190 49.65 -54.67 -22.32
C ARG A 190 50.82 -55.51 -22.84
N ARG A 191 51.95 -55.45 -22.14
CA ARG A 191 53.15 -56.24 -22.42
C ARG A 191 52.93 -57.72 -22.17
N ILE A 192 53.50 -58.59 -22.98
CA ILE A 192 53.60 -60.03 -22.78
C ILE A 192 55.05 -60.36 -22.50
N SER A 193 55.29 -60.96 -21.31
CA SER A 193 56.63 -61.37 -20.91
C SER A 193 56.66 -62.91 -20.74
N ALA A 194 57.78 -63.51 -21.10
CA ALA A 194 58.09 -64.89 -20.79
C ALA A 194 58.40 -65.05 -19.28
N ALA A 195 58.51 -66.27 -18.81
CA ALA A 195 58.81 -66.55 -17.42
C ALA A 195 60.16 -66.01 -16.95
N ASP A 196 61.10 -65.80 -17.88
CA ASP A 196 62.40 -65.19 -17.63
C ASP A 196 62.40 -63.66 -17.64
N GLY A 197 61.21 -63.03 -17.82
CA GLY A 197 61.04 -61.59 -17.84
C GLY A 197 61.28 -60.94 -19.20
N ARG A 198 61.73 -61.70 -20.21
CA ARG A 198 61.94 -61.19 -21.58
C ARG A 198 60.61 -60.86 -22.23
N VAL A 199 60.53 -59.71 -22.91
CA VAL A 199 59.34 -59.30 -23.69
C VAL A 199 59.21 -60.18 -24.94
N ILE A 200 58.13 -60.87 -25.06
CA ILE A 200 57.83 -61.76 -26.20
C ILE A 200 56.71 -61.23 -27.11
N GLY A 201 56.01 -60.15 -26.70
CA GLY A 201 55.02 -59.52 -27.51
C GLY A 201 54.19 -58.45 -26.75
N VAL A 202 53.17 -57.97 -27.43
CA VAL A 202 52.19 -56.98 -26.91
C VAL A 202 50.79 -57.43 -27.35
N VAL A 203 49.86 -57.46 -26.37
CA VAL A 203 48.43 -57.56 -26.71
C VAL A 203 47.85 -56.17 -26.83
N VAL A 204 47.04 -55.97 -27.86
CA VAL A 204 46.43 -54.66 -28.16
C VAL A 204 44.92 -54.83 -28.33
N ALA A 205 44.16 -54.12 -27.51
CA ALA A 205 42.71 -53.99 -27.65
C ALA A 205 42.38 -52.61 -28.26
N SER A 206 41.64 -52.62 -29.37
CA SER A 206 41.18 -51.42 -30.09
C SER A 206 39.72 -51.16 -29.76
N LEU A 207 39.44 -50.10 -29.02
CA LEU A 207 38.09 -49.72 -28.59
C LEU A 207 37.48 -48.74 -29.55
N ASP A 208 36.17 -48.85 -29.78
CA ASP A 208 35.38 -47.88 -30.56
C ASP A 208 35.06 -46.65 -29.72
N PRO A 209 35.55 -45.45 -30.05
CA PRO A 209 35.13 -44.19 -29.41
C PRO A 209 33.62 -43.97 -29.46
N GLY A 210 32.94 -44.43 -30.52
CA GLY A 210 31.51 -44.29 -30.74
C GLY A 210 30.69 -44.95 -29.62
N TYR A 211 31.20 -46.01 -28.99
CA TYR A 211 30.53 -46.57 -27.81
C TYR A 211 30.37 -45.57 -26.65
N PHE A 212 31.42 -44.84 -26.36
CA PHE A 212 31.35 -43.81 -25.30
C PHE A 212 30.46 -42.66 -25.74
N GLU A 213 30.51 -42.28 -27.01
CA GLU A 213 29.63 -41.25 -27.56
C GLU A 213 28.16 -41.66 -27.48
N ASP A 214 27.82 -42.94 -27.76
CA ASP A 214 26.46 -43.48 -27.66
C ASP A 214 25.95 -43.48 -26.20
N VAL A 215 26.83 -43.79 -25.25
CA VAL A 215 26.51 -43.70 -23.82
C VAL A 215 26.26 -42.25 -23.40
N TYR A 216 27.12 -41.33 -23.82
CA TYR A 216 27.05 -39.92 -23.48
C TYR A 216 25.86 -39.20 -24.15
N ARG A 217 25.46 -39.64 -25.34
CA ARG A 217 24.30 -39.14 -26.10
C ARG A 217 22.98 -39.29 -25.32
N ARG A 218 22.91 -40.30 -24.45
CA ARG A 218 21.71 -40.55 -23.60
C ARG A 218 21.59 -39.60 -22.44
N ALA A 219 22.60 -38.78 -22.16
CA ALA A 219 22.54 -37.77 -21.10
C ALA A 219 21.74 -36.55 -21.54
N ALA A 220 20.81 -36.14 -20.70
CA ALA A 220 20.04 -34.93 -20.93
C ALA A 220 20.84 -33.71 -20.43
N ILE A 221 21.84 -33.27 -21.22
CA ILE A 221 22.73 -32.14 -20.88
C ILE A 221 22.38 -30.83 -21.64
N GLY A 222 21.24 -30.79 -22.32
CA GLY A 222 20.84 -29.67 -23.20
C GLY A 222 21.45 -29.75 -24.59
N SER A 223 21.05 -28.81 -25.44
CA SER A 223 21.46 -28.77 -26.87
C SER A 223 22.88 -28.22 -27.07
N LEU A 224 23.42 -27.50 -26.11
CA LEU A 224 24.78 -26.90 -26.10
C LEU A 224 25.69 -27.53 -25.04
N GLY A 225 25.16 -28.43 -24.23
CA GLY A 225 25.93 -29.18 -23.25
C GLY A 225 26.91 -30.13 -23.89
N ALA A 226 27.98 -30.51 -23.15
CA ALA A 226 29.01 -31.39 -23.67
C ALA A 226 29.42 -32.45 -22.64
N VAL A 227 29.63 -33.70 -23.10
CA VAL A 227 30.35 -34.73 -22.34
C VAL A 227 31.62 -35.08 -23.10
N THR A 228 32.75 -35.09 -22.41
CA THR A 228 34.06 -35.34 -23.03
C THR A 228 34.86 -36.35 -22.19
N LEU A 229 35.32 -37.41 -22.81
CA LEU A 229 36.33 -38.31 -22.28
C LEU A 229 37.70 -37.84 -22.78
N VAL A 230 38.60 -37.47 -21.87
CA VAL A 230 39.93 -36.92 -22.21
C VAL A 230 41.01 -37.63 -21.43
N GLY A 231 42.18 -37.80 -22.06
CA GLY A 231 43.36 -38.38 -21.42
C GLY A 231 44.10 -37.33 -20.55
N GLN A 232 45.02 -37.80 -19.69
CA GLN A 232 45.97 -36.91 -18.95
C GLN A 232 46.85 -36.09 -19.93
N ASP A 233 47.03 -36.56 -21.16
CA ASP A 233 47.71 -35.88 -22.25
C ASP A 233 46.85 -34.77 -22.91
N LEU A 234 45.67 -34.50 -22.33
CA LEU A 234 44.65 -33.55 -22.79
C LEU A 234 44.05 -33.87 -24.17
N SER A 235 44.32 -35.07 -24.76
CA SER A 235 43.70 -35.44 -26.03
C SER A 235 42.33 -36.09 -25.81
N ILE A 236 41.39 -35.71 -26.66
CA ILE A 236 39.99 -36.17 -26.64
C ILE A 236 39.90 -37.61 -27.10
N ARG A 237 39.27 -38.45 -26.32
CA ARG A 237 38.97 -39.86 -26.62
C ARG A 237 37.56 -40.03 -27.23
N ALA A 238 36.60 -39.31 -26.68
CA ALA A 238 35.23 -39.25 -27.17
C ALA A 238 34.62 -37.91 -26.76
N ARG A 239 33.78 -37.35 -27.59
CA ARG A 239 33.07 -36.10 -27.27
C ARG A 239 31.68 -36.04 -27.91
N VAL A 240 30.70 -35.68 -27.11
CA VAL A 240 29.32 -35.42 -27.53
C VAL A 240 28.95 -34.00 -27.15
N VAL A 241 28.33 -33.27 -28.06
CA VAL A 241 27.78 -31.93 -27.83
C VAL A 241 26.33 -31.92 -28.30
N GLY A 242 25.40 -31.52 -27.42
CA GLY A 242 23.98 -31.47 -27.76
C GLY A 242 23.37 -32.82 -28.17
N GLY A 243 23.96 -33.94 -27.75
CA GLY A 243 23.52 -35.28 -28.13
C GLY A 243 24.09 -35.76 -29.49
N GLU A 244 25.00 -35.03 -30.11
CA GLU A 244 25.65 -35.42 -31.36
C GLU A 244 27.15 -35.58 -31.19
N SER A 245 27.77 -36.49 -31.97
CA SER A 245 29.23 -36.63 -32.01
C SER A 245 29.89 -35.35 -32.53
N ALA A 246 30.84 -34.84 -31.76
CA ALA A 246 31.53 -33.58 -32.11
C ALA A 246 32.62 -33.78 -33.18
N ASN A 247 32.94 -35.01 -33.60
CA ASN A 247 33.99 -35.37 -34.55
C ASN A 247 35.39 -34.80 -34.23
N GLN A 248 35.68 -34.56 -32.91
CA GLN A 248 36.92 -33.95 -32.39
C GLN A 248 37.85 -35.01 -31.79
N ILE A 249 37.72 -36.26 -32.18
CA ILE A 249 38.52 -37.37 -31.64
C ILE A 249 40.00 -37.13 -32.00
N GLY A 250 40.87 -37.21 -30.95
CA GLY A 250 42.32 -36.99 -31.09
C GLY A 250 42.77 -35.54 -30.99
N GLU A 251 41.85 -34.56 -31.03
CA GLU A 251 42.19 -33.16 -30.78
C GLU A 251 42.64 -32.97 -29.34
N LYS A 252 43.45 -31.94 -29.07
CA LYS A 252 43.91 -31.61 -27.73
C LYS A 252 43.17 -30.41 -27.17
N LEU A 253 42.77 -30.50 -25.91
CA LEU A 253 42.38 -29.33 -25.15
C LEU A 253 43.58 -28.37 -25.09
N LYS A 254 43.34 -27.07 -25.38
CA LYS A 254 44.44 -26.09 -25.35
C LYS A 254 44.88 -25.87 -23.92
N ARG A 255 46.24 -25.82 -23.72
CA ARG A 255 46.82 -25.39 -22.44
C ARG A 255 46.46 -23.91 -22.17
N GLY A 256 45.97 -23.61 -20.96
CA GLY A 256 45.52 -22.26 -20.64
C GLY A 256 43.97 -22.17 -20.41
N GLY A 257 43.22 -23.20 -20.73
CA GLY A 257 41.82 -23.33 -20.32
C GLY A 257 41.68 -23.64 -18.81
N ALA A 258 40.50 -23.42 -18.27
CA ALA A 258 40.22 -23.61 -16.86
C ALA A 258 40.59 -25.04 -16.36
N PHE A 259 40.40 -26.06 -17.18
CA PHE A 259 40.74 -27.43 -16.85
C PHE A 259 42.26 -27.70 -16.81
N SER A 260 43.07 -27.00 -17.59
CA SER A 260 44.51 -27.20 -17.67
C SER A 260 45.31 -26.46 -16.60
N GLN A 261 44.72 -25.52 -15.89
CA GLN A 261 45.36 -24.71 -14.84
C GLN A 261 45.21 -25.31 -13.44
N GLN A 262 44.27 -26.24 -13.26
CA GLN A 262 44.11 -26.91 -11.99
C GLN A 262 45.04 -28.10 -11.87
N ASP A 263 45.73 -28.20 -10.75
CA ASP A 263 46.35 -29.46 -10.35
C ASP A 263 45.23 -30.54 -10.44
N LEU A 264 45.42 -31.51 -11.34
CA LEU A 264 44.39 -32.50 -11.70
C LEU A 264 44.03 -33.36 -10.49
N GLN A 265 43.16 -32.81 -9.64
CA GLN A 265 42.54 -33.53 -8.53
C GLN A 265 41.65 -34.66 -9.05
N ARG A 266 41.24 -35.57 -8.15
CA ARG A 266 40.36 -36.70 -8.51
C ARG A 266 39.02 -36.20 -9.09
N GLU A 267 38.50 -35.10 -8.58
CA GLU A 267 37.25 -34.50 -9.02
C GLU A 267 37.25 -32.98 -8.76
N GLY A 268 36.44 -32.27 -9.50
CA GLY A 268 36.27 -30.83 -9.29
C GLY A 268 35.26 -30.22 -10.26
N THR A 269 35.01 -28.93 -10.02
CA THR A 269 34.12 -28.12 -10.86
C THR A 269 34.81 -26.82 -11.24
N PHE A 270 34.50 -26.31 -12.43
CA PHE A 270 34.95 -25.00 -12.88
C PHE A 270 33.94 -24.40 -13.88
N SER A 271 34.02 -23.10 -14.06
CA SER A 271 33.33 -22.38 -15.13
C SER A 271 34.32 -21.72 -16.06
N GLY A 272 34.01 -21.70 -17.33
CA GLY A 272 34.88 -21.04 -18.30
C GLY A 272 34.48 -21.26 -19.75
N VAL A 273 35.19 -20.56 -20.63
CA VAL A 273 34.95 -20.64 -22.05
C VAL A 273 35.71 -21.84 -22.61
N SER A 274 34.99 -22.74 -23.29
CA SER A 274 35.55 -23.90 -23.94
C SER A 274 36.49 -23.48 -25.10
N THR A 275 37.70 -24.01 -25.08
CA THR A 275 38.70 -23.74 -26.14
C THR A 275 38.41 -24.41 -27.46
N LEU A 276 37.41 -25.30 -27.51
CA LEU A 276 37.03 -26.06 -28.67
C LEU A 276 35.92 -25.39 -29.51
N ASP A 277 34.97 -24.77 -28.86
CA ASP A 277 33.77 -24.20 -29.51
C ASP A 277 33.40 -22.79 -29.03
N GLY A 278 34.17 -22.20 -28.12
CA GLY A 278 33.98 -20.83 -27.65
C GLY A 278 32.77 -20.62 -26.72
N LEU A 279 32.07 -21.67 -26.30
CA LEU A 279 30.91 -21.56 -25.42
C LEU A 279 31.33 -21.55 -23.95
N GLU A 280 30.73 -20.67 -23.20
CA GLU A 280 30.89 -20.64 -21.72
C GLU A 280 30.06 -21.77 -21.10
N ARG A 281 30.71 -22.57 -20.23
CA ARG A 281 30.08 -23.73 -19.59
C ARG A 281 30.41 -23.81 -18.10
N TYR A 282 29.48 -24.39 -17.37
CA TYR A 282 29.65 -24.91 -16.01
C TYR A 282 30.03 -26.39 -16.11
N THR A 283 31.27 -26.73 -15.73
CA THR A 283 31.86 -28.04 -15.94
C THR A 283 32.15 -28.74 -14.63
N ALA A 284 31.76 -30.01 -14.52
CA ALA A 284 32.26 -30.92 -13.51
C ALA A 284 33.15 -31.98 -14.19
N TYR A 285 34.22 -32.36 -13.52
CA TYR A 285 35.14 -33.40 -14.01
C TYR A 285 35.45 -34.44 -12.94
N ARG A 286 35.72 -35.66 -13.37
CA ARG A 286 36.18 -36.76 -12.52
C ARG A 286 37.23 -37.57 -13.25
N ARG A 287 38.25 -38.02 -12.46
CA ARG A 287 39.24 -38.97 -12.91
C ARG A 287 38.64 -40.36 -12.90
N ILE A 288 38.90 -41.13 -13.99
CA ILE A 288 38.46 -42.51 -14.08
C ILE A 288 39.38 -43.41 -13.24
N ALA A 289 38.97 -43.70 -12.01
CA ALA A 289 39.68 -44.54 -11.06
C ALA A 289 41.21 -44.65 -11.28
N ASP A 290 41.73 -45.83 -11.61
CA ASP A 290 43.16 -46.09 -11.80
C ASP A 290 43.67 -45.82 -13.22
N TYR A 291 42.76 -45.36 -14.11
CA TYR A 291 43.09 -45.10 -15.49
C TYR A 291 43.48 -43.61 -15.74
N PRO A 292 44.39 -43.37 -16.73
CA PRO A 292 44.84 -42.01 -17.05
C PRO A 292 43.82 -41.22 -17.89
N LEU A 293 42.57 -41.23 -17.47
CA LEU A 293 41.45 -40.63 -18.16
C LEU A 293 40.63 -39.76 -17.23
N TYR A 294 39.96 -38.77 -17.77
CA TYR A 294 38.99 -37.90 -17.12
C TYR A 294 37.71 -37.84 -17.94
N VAL A 295 36.57 -37.83 -17.26
CA VAL A 295 35.30 -37.49 -17.84
C VAL A 295 34.91 -36.08 -17.39
N LEU A 296 34.54 -35.24 -18.36
CA LEU A 296 34.04 -33.89 -18.17
C LEU A 296 32.59 -33.84 -18.59
N VAL A 297 31.72 -33.28 -17.74
CA VAL A 297 30.31 -33.01 -18.03
C VAL A 297 30.10 -31.51 -17.87
N ALA A 298 29.56 -30.88 -18.92
CA ALA A 298 29.49 -29.44 -19.01
C ALA A 298 28.13 -28.99 -19.56
N THR A 299 27.46 -28.10 -18.85
CA THR A 299 26.22 -27.43 -19.27
C THR A 299 26.53 -26.01 -19.74
N ALA A 300 25.98 -25.57 -20.86
CA ALA A 300 26.18 -24.20 -21.31
C ALA A 300 25.53 -23.17 -20.39
N SER A 301 26.23 -22.07 -20.10
CA SER A 301 25.72 -21.02 -19.21
C SER A 301 24.40 -20.41 -19.71
N GLN A 302 24.21 -20.41 -21.02
CA GLN A 302 22.98 -19.95 -21.66
C GLN A 302 21.77 -20.83 -21.32
N GLU A 303 21.95 -22.14 -21.24
CA GLU A 303 20.90 -23.12 -20.91
C GLU A 303 20.68 -23.23 -19.40
N ALA A 304 21.75 -23.30 -18.64
CA ALA A 304 21.71 -23.35 -17.17
C ALA A 304 20.92 -22.19 -16.54
N LEU A 305 20.97 -21.03 -17.17
CA LEU A 305 20.35 -19.80 -16.65
C LEU A 305 19.02 -19.42 -17.32
N VAL A 306 18.44 -20.27 -18.18
CA VAL A 306 17.14 -19.98 -18.85
C VAL A 306 16.04 -19.71 -17.82
N GLY A 307 15.88 -20.60 -16.84
CA GLY A 307 14.87 -20.46 -15.79
C GLY A 307 15.09 -19.20 -14.94
N TRP A 308 16.34 -18.91 -14.60
CA TRP A 308 16.69 -17.69 -13.87
C TRP A 308 16.40 -16.42 -14.68
N ARG A 309 16.72 -16.38 -15.98
CA ARG A 309 16.44 -15.23 -16.86
C ARG A 309 14.95 -14.95 -16.96
N THR A 310 14.13 -15.99 -17.08
CA THR A 310 12.66 -15.84 -17.08
C THR A 310 12.17 -15.27 -15.76
N THR A 311 12.60 -15.83 -14.63
CA THR A 311 12.25 -15.34 -13.29
C THR A 311 12.70 -13.89 -13.10
N ARG A 312 13.92 -13.55 -13.51
CA ARG A 312 14.45 -12.18 -13.47
C ARG A 312 13.57 -11.19 -14.24
N ASN A 313 13.22 -11.55 -15.49
CA ASN A 313 12.44 -10.65 -16.34
C ASN A 313 11.04 -10.41 -15.74
N ILE A 314 10.38 -11.45 -15.25
CA ILE A 314 9.08 -11.33 -14.58
C ILE A 314 9.21 -10.46 -13.32
N ALA A 315 10.20 -10.73 -12.46
CA ALA A 315 10.41 -9.98 -11.22
C ALA A 315 10.68 -8.50 -11.49
N VAL A 316 11.51 -8.18 -12.49
CA VAL A 316 11.80 -6.79 -12.89
C VAL A 316 10.54 -6.08 -13.39
N VAL A 317 9.74 -6.73 -14.26
CA VAL A 317 8.48 -6.14 -14.76
C VAL A 317 7.50 -5.88 -13.62
N LEU A 318 7.30 -6.86 -12.74
CA LEU A 318 6.40 -6.70 -11.58
C LEU A 318 6.87 -5.58 -10.63
N THR A 319 8.18 -5.48 -10.39
CA THR A 319 8.74 -4.42 -9.52
C THR A 319 8.61 -3.05 -10.17
N LEU A 320 8.76 -2.94 -11.50
CA LEU A 320 8.50 -1.70 -12.24
C LEU A 320 7.03 -1.27 -12.14
N LEU A 321 6.09 -2.20 -12.29
CA LEU A 321 4.66 -1.93 -12.13
C LEU A 321 4.33 -1.49 -10.71
N LEU A 322 4.89 -2.17 -9.71
CA LEU A 322 4.75 -1.79 -8.30
C LEU A 322 5.31 -0.39 -8.04
N THR A 323 6.49 -0.09 -8.58
CA THR A 323 7.12 1.24 -8.47
C THR A 323 6.22 2.32 -9.07
N GLY A 324 5.67 2.07 -10.26
CA GLY A 324 4.71 2.97 -10.90
C GLY A 324 3.44 3.17 -10.07
N ALA A 325 2.88 2.11 -9.51
CA ALA A 325 1.69 2.18 -8.66
C ALA A 325 1.95 2.97 -7.36
N VAL A 326 3.08 2.73 -6.68
CA VAL A 326 3.46 3.46 -5.46
C VAL A 326 3.70 4.94 -5.77
N ALA A 327 4.41 5.26 -6.85
CA ALA A 327 4.66 6.63 -7.27
C ALA A 327 3.36 7.37 -7.64
N ALA A 328 2.48 6.72 -8.41
CA ALA A 328 1.17 7.28 -8.76
C ALA A 328 0.30 7.51 -7.51
N GLY A 329 0.26 6.55 -6.59
CA GLY A 329 -0.44 6.69 -5.31
C GLY A 329 0.07 7.86 -4.48
N ALA A 330 1.38 8.04 -4.38
CA ALA A 330 2.00 9.17 -3.68
C ALA A 330 1.65 10.51 -4.36
N LEU A 331 1.66 10.59 -5.70
CA LEU A 331 1.26 11.77 -6.45
C LEU A 331 -0.21 12.13 -6.24
N VAL A 332 -1.11 11.14 -6.33
CA VAL A 332 -2.56 11.33 -6.08
C VAL A 332 -2.80 11.81 -4.65
N PHE A 333 -2.12 11.21 -3.67
CA PHE A 333 -2.22 11.62 -2.26
C PHE A 333 -1.78 13.07 -2.05
N VAL A 334 -0.62 13.46 -2.58
CA VAL A 334 -0.11 14.84 -2.49
C VAL A 334 -1.03 15.83 -3.20
N ALA A 335 -1.55 15.47 -4.39
CA ALA A 335 -2.52 16.29 -5.10
C ALA A 335 -3.83 16.46 -4.32
N GLY A 336 -4.31 15.39 -3.67
CA GLY A 336 -5.48 15.42 -2.78
C GLY A 336 -5.30 16.36 -1.59
N LEU A 337 -4.14 16.30 -0.91
CA LEU A 337 -3.81 17.23 0.19
C LEU A 337 -3.82 18.69 -0.26
N ARG A 338 -3.21 19.00 -1.40
CA ARG A 338 -3.19 20.37 -1.96
C ARG A 338 -4.59 20.90 -2.31
N ARG A 339 -5.46 20.03 -2.88
CA ARG A 339 -6.85 20.40 -3.18
C ARG A 339 -7.64 20.68 -1.91
N LEU A 340 -7.45 19.86 -0.87
CA LEU A 340 -8.10 20.04 0.42
C LEU A 340 -7.68 21.37 1.08
N GLU A 341 -6.38 21.71 1.04
CA GLU A 341 -5.85 22.98 1.54
C GLU A 341 -6.48 24.18 0.83
N ALA A 342 -6.52 24.15 -0.51
CA ALA A 342 -7.13 25.21 -1.29
C ALA A 342 -8.63 25.39 -0.99
N HIS A 343 -9.36 24.27 -0.82
CA HIS A 343 -10.78 24.31 -0.48
C HIS A 343 -11.03 24.89 0.91
N ASN A 344 -10.25 24.46 1.90
CA ASN A 344 -10.34 24.99 3.26
C ASN A 344 -9.98 26.48 3.34
N ALA A 345 -8.99 26.94 2.58
CA ALA A 345 -8.65 28.35 2.50
C ALA A 345 -9.79 29.19 1.89
N ALA A 346 -10.41 28.72 0.81
CA ALA A 346 -11.55 29.36 0.18
C ALA A 346 -12.77 29.43 1.12
N LEU A 347 -13.05 28.37 1.86
CA LEU A 347 -14.14 28.33 2.84
C LEU A 347 -13.93 29.37 3.96
N ARG A 348 -12.74 29.42 4.55
CA ARG A 348 -12.40 30.41 5.58
C ARG A 348 -12.51 31.84 5.09
N ALA A 349 -12.10 32.12 3.84
CA ALA A 349 -12.24 33.44 3.23
C ALA A 349 -13.73 33.82 3.08
N SER A 350 -14.57 32.89 2.62
CA SER A 350 -16.01 33.09 2.48
C SER A 350 -16.70 33.36 3.83
N GLU A 351 -16.37 32.57 4.86
CA GLU A 351 -16.89 32.80 6.23
C GLU A 351 -16.48 34.15 6.79
N ALA A 352 -15.22 34.55 6.61
CA ALA A 352 -14.74 35.85 7.06
C ALA A 352 -15.48 37.01 6.37
N GLN A 353 -15.74 36.87 5.06
CA GLN A 353 -16.47 37.86 4.29
C GLN A 353 -17.94 37.98 4.74
N ALA A 354 -18.60 36.82 4.98
CA ALA A 354 -19.98 36.79 5.48
C ALA A 354 -20.10 37.45 6.87
N ASN A 355 -19.17 37.14 7.77
CA ASN A 355 -19.13 37.73 9.12
C ASN A 355 -18.86 39.24 9.07
N ALA A 356 -17.95 39.71 8.22
CA ALA A 356 -17.67 41.11 8.05
C ALA A 356 -18.91 41.89 7.53
N ALA A 357 -19.64 41.32 6.54
CA ALA A 357 -20.86 41.92 6.03
C ALA A 357 -21.97 42.01 7.08
N ASN A 358 -22.13 40.97 7.92
CA ASN A 358 -23.12 40.94 8.99
C ASN A 358 -22.81 41.99 10.08
N ASN A 359 -21.54 42.12 10.48
CA ASN A 359 -21.10 43.12 11.44
C ASN A 359 -21.32 44.56 10.93
N ALA A 360 -20.94 44.82 9.67
CA ALA A 360 -21.16 46.12 9.05
C ALA A 360 -22.66 46.52 9.01
N LYS A 361 -23.55 45.52 8.74
CA LYS A 361 -25.01 45.71 8.79
C LYS A 361 -25.49 46.15 10.19
N SER A 362 -24.98 45.50 11.24
CA SER A 362 -25.35 45.77 12.60
C SER A 362 -24.86 47.16 13.07
N GLU A 363 -23.62 47.52 12.75
CA GLU A 363 -23.05 48.84 13.06
C GLU A 363 -23.81 49.96 12.34
N PHE A 364 -24.17 49.79 11.08
CA PHE A 364 -24.94 50.73 10.33
C PHE A 364 -26.32 51.01 10.96
N LEU A 365 -27.05 49.96 11.34
CA LEU A 365 -28.35 50.09 11.99
C LEU A 365 -28.23 50.79 13.34
N ALA A 366 -27.18 50.50 14.14
CA ALA A 366 -26.94 51.16 15.42
C ALA A 366 -26.66 52.63 15.26
N ALA A 367 -25.84 53.04 14.27
CA ALA A 367 -25.52 54.41 13.99
C ALA A 367 -26.77 55.21 13.56
N ILE A 368 -27.55 54.68 12.60
CA ILE A 368 -28.79 55.30 12.12
C ILE A 368 -29.76 55.54 13.26
N SER A 369 -29.90 54.55 14.17
CA SER A 369 -30.82 54.73 15.29
C SER A 369 -30.41 55.88 16.20
N HIS A 370 -29.12 56.00 16.50
CA HIS A 370 -28.65 57.11 17.33
C HIS A 370 -28.93 58.47 16.67
N GLU A 371 -28.64 58.58 15.36
CA GLU A 371 -28.85 59.81 14.57
C GLU A 371 -30.33 60.17 14.40
N LEU A 372 -31.25 59.20 14.37
CA LEU A 372 -32.68 59.46 14.31
C LEU A 372 -33.33 59.70 15.67
N ARG A 373 -32.80 59.12 16.76
CA ARG A 373 -33.37 59.31 18.13
C ARG A 373 -33.24 60.75 18.60
N THR A 374 -32.14 61.42 18.29
CA THR A 374 -31.86 62.79 18.76
C THR A 374 -32.89 63.80 18.20
N PRO A 375 -33.16 63.90 16.88
CA PRO A 375 -34.18 64.82 16.37
C PRO A 375 -35.61 64.46 16.84
N LEU A 376 -35.92 63.13 16.95
CA LEU A 376 -37.22 62.69 17.42
C LEU A 376 -37.48 63.10 18.88
N THR A 377 -36.42 63.04 19.73
CA THR A 377 -36.50 63.49 21.12
C THR A 377 -36.76 65.00 21.19
N SER A 378 -36.12 65.77 20.33
CA SER A 378 -36.34 67.21 20.21
C SER A 378 -37.77 67.55 19.74
N ILE A 379 -38.26 66.86 18.67
CA ILE A 379 -39.62 67.01 18.17
C ILE A 379 -40.65 66.70 19.28
N ARG A 380 -40.46 65.61 20.00
CA ARG A 380 -41.31 65.22 21.14
C ARG A 380 -41.32 66.31 22.21
N GLY A 381 -40.15 66.81 22.64
CA GLY A 381 -40.02 67.82 23.67
C GLY A 381 -40.67 69.15 23.31
N PHE A 382 -40.48 69.61 22.07
CA PHE A 382 -41.16 70.82 21.59
C PHE A 382 -42.66 70.62 21.48
N ALA A 383 -43.13 69.50 20.96
CA ALA A 383 -44.54 69.18 20.86
C ALA A 383 -45.24 69.14 22.27
N GLU A 384 -44.55 68.53 23.25
CA GLU A 384 -45.00 68.51 24.65
C GLU A 384 -45.08 69.87 25.27
N LEU A 385 -44.10 70.77 25.07
CA LEU A 385 -44.13 72.14 25.48
C LEU A 385 -45.27 72.92 24.79
N MET A 386 -45.52 72.70 23.55
CA MET A 386 -46.63 73.33 22.80
C MET A 386 -47.98 72.82 23.29
N GLU A 387 -48.16 71.54 23.60
CA GLU A 387 -49.38 70.95 24.16
C GLU A 387 -49.74 71.56 25.49
N HIS A 388 -48.78 71.93 26.38
CA HIS A 388 -48.98 72.55 27.66
C HIS A 388 -49.14 74.04 27.60
N ARG A 389 -48.60 74.78 26.59
CA ARG A 389 -48.57 76.21 26.53
C ARG A 389 -49.58 76.87 25.59
N LEU A 390 -50.18 76.10 24.71
CA LEU A 390 -51.12 76.62 23.71
C LEU A 390 -52.56 76.75 24.34
N ASP A 391 -53.14 77.91 24.30
CA ASP A 391 -54.49 78.15 24.80
C ASP A 391 -55.58 77.65 23.82
N ASN A 392 -55.30 77.61 22.53
CA ASN A 392 -56.26 77.19 21.53
C ASN A 392 -56.34 75.65 21.49
N PRO A 393 -57.52 75.05 21.77
CA PRO A 393 -57.72 73.60 21.87
C PRO A 393 -57.30 72.90 20.60
N LYS A 394 -57.56 73.45 19.41
CA LYS A 394 -57.20 72.84 18.12
C LYS A 394 -55.69 72.72 17.94
N PHE A 395 -54.92 73.72 18.32
CA PHE A 395 -53.46 73.71 18.22
C PHE A 395 -52.83 72.80 19.29
N ARG A 396 -53.44 72.70 20.44
CA ARG A 396 -53.06 71.77 21.52
C ARG A 396 -53.22 70.32 21.04
N ASP A 397 -54.38 70.00 20.41
CA ASP A 397 -54.61 68.64 19.88
C ASP A 397 -53.60 68.30 18.76
N GLN A 398 -53.26 69.27 17.91
CA GLN A 398 -52.25 69.09 16.88
C GLN A 398 -50.85 68.82 17.49
N ALA A 399 -50.45 69.56 18.52
CA ALA A 399 -49.21 69.35 19.23
C ALA A 399 -49.19 67.94 19.86
N GLY A 400 -50.31 67.49 20.48
CA GLY A 400 -50.45 66.13 20.98
C GLY A 400 -50.30 65.06 19.93
N LEU A 401 -50.80 65.29 18.71
CA LEU A 401 -50.61 64.38 17.59
C LEU A 401 -49.14 64.28 17.17
N ILE A 402 -48.42 65.41 17.10
CA ILE A 402 -46.99 65.47 16.77
C ILE A 402 -46.16 64.69 17.83
N ARG A 403 -46.45 64.94 19.11
CA ARG A 403 -45.81 64.21 20.23
C ARG A 403 -46.01 62.70 20.11
N LYS A 404 -47.28 62.25 19.92
CA LYS A 404 -47.59 60.82 19.74
C LYS A 404 -46.86 60.22 18.52
N GLY A 405 -46.76 60.97 17.41
CA GLY A 405 -46.01 60.52 16.22
C GLY A 405 -44.51 60.35 16.51
N ALA A 406 -43.90 61.29 17.24
CA ALA A 406 -42.48 61.19 17.61
C ALA A 406 -42.22 60.06 18.59
N GLU A 407 -43.12 59.79 19.55
CA GLU A 407 -43.06 58.65 20.48
C GLU A 407 -43.15 57.32 19.70
N TYR A 408 -44.10 57.23 18.78
CA TYR A 408 -44.27 56.06 17.93
C TYR A 408 -43.02 55.73 17.09
N LEU A 409 -42.41 56.75 16.47
CA LEU A 409 -41.19 56.59 15.67
C LEU A 409 -40.00 56.15 16.58
N ASN A 410 -39.86 56.70 17.80
CA ASN A 410 -38.84 56.31 18.74
C ASN A 410 -39.00 54.85 19.18
N GLN A 411 -40.24 54.39 19.41
CA GLN A 411 -40.54 53.00 19.79
C GLN A 411 -40.16 52.06 18.61
N LEU A 412 -40.63 52.40 17.41
CA LEU A 412 -40.34 51.63 16.19
C LEU A 412 -38.84 51.46 15.96
N LEU A 413 -38.08 52.55 16.12
CA LEU A 413 -36.64 52.54 15.96
C LEU A 413 -35.94 51.64 17.01
N GLY A 414 -36.43 51.67 18.27
CA GLY A 414 -35.97 50.80 19.33
C GLY A 414 -36.21 49.30 19.00
N GLU A 415 -37.44 48.99 18.54
CA GLU A 415 -37.81 47.60 18.16
C GLU A 415 -36.97 47.06 16.97
N ILE A 416 -36.70 47.91 15.95
CA ILE A 416 -35.81 47.54 14.83
C ILE A 416 -34.39 47.18 15.30
N LEU A 417 -33.84 48.03 16.20
CA LEU A 417 -32.50 47.80 16.72
C LEU A 417 -32.39 46.57 17.61
N ASP A 418 -33.37 46.40 18.51
CA ASP A 418 -33.38 45.21 19.37
C ASP A 418 -33.46 43.95 18.52
N LEU A 419 -34.30 43.95 17.46
CA LEU A 419 -34.40 42.84 16.53
C LEU A 419 -33.08 42.57 15.77
N ALA A 420 -32.43 43.65 15.29
CA ALA A 420 -31.15 43.52 14.58
C ALA A 420 -30.04 42.98 15.49
N LYS A 421 -30.02 43.36 16.77
CA LYS A 421 -29.08 42.83 17.78
C LYS A 421 -29.32 41.34 18.07
N VAL A 422 -30.58 40.93 18.17
CA VAL A 422 -30.92 39.52 18.36
C VAL A 422 -30.48 38.69 17.17
N GLU A 423 -30.73 39.15 15.92
CA GLU A 423 -30.31 38.46 14.68
C GLU A 423 -28.80 38.34 14.53
N ALA A 424 -28.06 39.39 14.92
CA ALA A 424 -26.61 39.39 14.89
C ALA A 424 -25.97 38.56 16.03
N GLY A 425 -26.80 38.01 16.94
CA GLY A 425 -26.30 37.31 18.13
C GLY A 425 -25.53 38.23 19.10
N SER A 426 -25.69 39.55 18.96
CA SER A 426 -24.95 40.56 19.72
C SER A 426 -25.73 41.07 20.94
N MET A 427 -26.98 40.64 21.16
CA MET A 427 -27.76 40.99 22.32
C MET A 427 -27.32 40.18 23.56
N THR A 428 -26.85 40.84 24.57
CA THR A 428 -26.49 40.22 25.86
C THR A 428 -27.68 40.30 26.82
N LEU A 429 -28.04 39.19 27.46
CA LEU A 429 -29.07 39.15 28.49
C LEU A 429 -28.47 39.47 29.87
N SER A 430 -29.17 40.28 30.68
CA SER A 430 -28.84 40.54 32.07
C SER A 430 -29.63 39.58 32.97
N SER A 431 -29.07 38.40 33.20
CA SER A 431 -29.73 37.39 34.07
C SER A 431 -29.55 37.76 35.54
N GLU A 432 -30.62 38.15 36.19
CA GLU A 432 -30.66 38.55 37.59
C GLU A 432 -31.85 37.92 38.33
N PRO A 433 -31.82 37.84 39.68
CA PRO A 433 -32.98 37.38 40.45
C PRO A 433 -34.14 38.37 40.30
N VAL A 434 -35.24 37.92 39.71
CA VAL A 434 -36.43 38.72 39.44
C VAL A 434 -37.59 38.18 40.28
N ASN A 435 -38.22 39.08 41.07
CA ASN A 435 -39.47 38.74 41.74
C ASN A 435 -40.61 38.79 40.73
N LEU A 436 -41.14 37.63 40.34
CA LEU A 436 -42.17 37.50 39.31
C LEU A 436 -43.48 38.19 39.70
N GLY A 437 -43.90 38.01 40.94
CA GLY A 437 -45.14 38.65 41.45
C GLY A 437 -45.09 40.15 41.31
N SER A 438 -44.00 40.77 41.80
CA SER A 438 -43.80 42.23 41.69
C SER A 438 -43.69 42.73 40.28
N LEU A 439 -43.00 41.98 39.40
CA LEU A 439 -42.84 42.35 37.99
C LEU A 439 -44.18 42.31 37.25
N VAL A 440 -44.94 41.24 37.41
CA VAL A 440 -46.24 41.06 36.75
C VAL A 440 -47.24 42.08 37.28
N GLN A 441 -47.39 42.20 38.63
CA GLN A 441 -48.29 43.14 39.25
C GLN A 441 -47.95 44.59 38.82
N GLY A 442 -46.68 45.02 38.94
CA GLY A 442 -46.28 46.35 38.51
C GLY A 442 -46.45 46.63 37.02
N THR A 443 -46.42 45.60 36.18
CA THR A 443 -46.72 45.73 34.72
C THR A 443 -48.22 45.91 34.51
N VAL A 444 -49.07 45.15 35.22
CA VAL A 444 -50.53 45.26 35.13
C VAL A 444 -51.04 46.56 35.71
N ASP A 445 -50.53 46.99 36.86
CA ASP A 445 -50.88 48.29 37.52
C ASP A 445 -50.66 49.46 36.57
N PHE A 446 -49.60 49.45 35.78
CA PHE A 446 -49.32 50.48 34.77
C PHE A 446 -50.47 50.66 33.77
N TYR A 447 -51.17 49.58 33.41
CA TYR A 447 -52.26 49.58 32.47
C TYR A 447 -53.64 49.71 33.11
N ALA A 448 -53.78 49.69 34.43
CA ALA A 448 -55.04 49.72 35.16
C ALA A 448 -55.93 50.92 34.81
N LEU A 449 -55.39 52.13 34.77
CA LEU A 449 -56.12 53.35 34.38
C LEU A 449 -56.54 53.29 32.86
N THR A 450 -55.69 52.78 32.02
CA THR A 450 -55.99 52.67 30.56
C THR A 450 -57.14 51.65 30.32
N ALA A 451 -57.11 50.55 31.01
CA ALA A 451 -58.17 49.52 30.94
C ALA A 451 -59.47 50.04 31.53
N ALA A 452 -59.44 50.70 32.71
CA ALA A 452 -60.62 51.33 33.33
C ALA A 452 -61.24 52.39 32.46
N GLY A 453 -60.41 53.23 31.82
CA GLY A 453 -60.87 54.26 30.86
C GLY A 453 -61.61 53.68 29.63
N LYS A 454 -61.33 52.42 29.26
CA LYS A 454 -62.06 51.66 28.22
C LYS A 454 -63.20 50.81 28.75
N GLY A 455 -63.44 50.81 30.08
CA GLY A 455 -64.46 49.94 30.70
C GLY A 455 -64.08 48.46 30.75
N LEU A 456 -62.81 48.13 30.64
CA LEU A 456 -62.30 46.77 30.70
C LEU A 456 -61.97 46.38 32.15
N THR A 457 -62.31 45.15 32.54
CA THR A 457 -61.84 44.57 33.80
C THR A 457 -60.44 43.97 33.56
N LEU A 458 -59.47 44.39 34.38
CA LEU A 458 -58.11 43.87 34.35
C LEU A 458 -57.87 43.07 35.64
N ALA A 459 -57.52 41.81 35.54
CA ALA A 459 -57.29 40.92 36.70
C ALA A 459 -55.90 40.26 36.60
N VAL A 460 -55.33 39.96 37.78
CA VAL A 460 -54.06 39.22 37.92
C VAL A 460 -54.32 38.04 38.83
N GLU A 461 -53.91 36.88 38.40
CA GLU A 461 -53.91 35.64 39.19
C GLU A 461 -52.54 35.00 39.16
N ILE A 462 -51.96 34.82 40.33
CA ILE A 462 -50.63 34.18 40.46
C ILE A 462 -50.83 32.93 41.29
N ASP A 463 -50.57 31.76 40.64
CA ASP A 463 -50.65 30.48 41.33
C ASP A 463 -49.69 30.45 42.54
N PRO A 464 -50.15 30.04 43.72
CA PRO A 464 -49.29 29.87 44.87
C PRO A 464 -48.08 28.94 44.68
N GLU A 465 -48.17 28.00 43.72
CA GLU A 465 -47.07 27.11 43.36
C GLU A 465 -46.06 27.75 42.36
N ALA A 466 -46.38 28.92 41.80
CA ALA A 466 -45.47 29.64 40.94
C ALA A 466 -44.23 30.14 41.74
N PRO A 467 -43.02 30.07 41.18
CA PRO A 467 -41.82 30.50 41.86
C PRO A 467 -41.87 32.02 42.11
N GLN A 468 -41.64 32.44 43.34
CA GLN A 468 -41.62 33.87 43.69
C GLN A 468 -40.48 34.61 43.02
N VAL A 469 -39.33 33.94 42.85
CA VAL A 469 -38.12 34.52 42.26
C VAL A 469 -37.56 33.55 41.21
N ILE A 470 -37.27 34.06 40.01
CA ILE A 470 -36.54 33.35 38.96
C ILE A 470 -35.32 34.15 38.54
N VAL A 471 -34.29 33.50 38.00
CA VAL A 471 -33.16 34.16 37.34
C VAL A 471 -33.50 34.38 35.87
N ALA A 472 -33.73 35.63 35.50
CA ALA A 472 -34.09 36.02 34.15
C ALA A 472 -33.68 37.48 33.87
N ASP A 473 -33.77 37.90 32.60
CA ASP A 473 -33.70 39.32 32.28
C ASP A 473 -35.08 39.98 32.48
N GLY A 474 -35.24 40.58 33.67
CA GLY A 474 -36.50 41.19 34.08
C GLY A 474 -36.96 42.31 33.14
N LEU A 475 -36.03 43.08 32.53
CA LEU A 475 -36.36 44.12 31.59
C LEU A 475 -36.97 43.52 30.29
N ARG A 476 -36.44 42.44 29.81
CA ARG A 476 -36.93 41.76 28.58
C ARG A 476 -38.24 41.03 28.88
N VAL A 477 -38.40 40.39 30.03
CA VAL A 477 -39.71 39.83 30.44
C VAL A 477 -40.76 40.92 30.51
N LYS A 478 -40.47 42.06 31.15
CA LYS A 478 -41.35 43.21 31.20
C LYS A 478 -41.69 43.77 29.80
N GLN A 479 -40.72 43.82 28.90
CA GLN A 479 -40.91 44.26 27.52
C GLN A 479 -41.92 43.35 26.78
N ILE A 480 -41.79 42.03 26.92
CA ILE A 480 -42.74 41.07 26.37
C ILE A 480 -44.14 41.26 26.97
N LEU A 481 -44.26 41.28 28.28
CA LEU A 481 -45.56 41.47 28.98
C LEU A 481 -46.22 42.79 28.57
N ASN A 482 -45.48 43.92 28.52
CA ASN A 482 -45.98 45.19 28.07
C ASN A 482 -46.57 45.10 26.64
N ASN A 483 -45.88 44.44 25.74
CA ASN A 483 -46.37 44.27 24.39
C ASN A 483 -47.66 43.45 24.33
N LEU A 484 -47.71 42.31 25.08
CA LEU A 484 -48.89 41.47 25.15
C LEU A 484 -50.09 42.18 25.79
N LEU A 485 -49.89 42.85 26.93
CA LEU A 485 -50.95 43.62 27.61
C LEU A 485 -51.45 44.79 26.79
N SER A 486 -50.51 45.58 26.20
CA SER A 486 -50.89 46.66 25.30
C SER A 486 -51.75 46.18 24.14
N ASN A 487 -51.41 45.04 23.53
CA ASN A 487 -52.21 44.45 22.48
C ASN A 487 -53.57 43.95 23.00
N ALA A 488 -53.66 43.27 24.13
CA ALA A 488 -54.88 42.77 24.71
C ALA A 488 -55.86 43.93 24.97
N ILE A 489 -55.40 45.00 25.64
CA ILE A 489 -56.23 46.16 25.95
C ILE A 489 -56.62 46.93 24.68
N LYS A 490 -55.71 47.03 23.74
CA LYS A 490 -55.95 47.72 22.47
C LYS A 490 -57.04 47.07 21.64
N PHE A 491 -57.02 45.73 21.51
CA PHE A 491 -57.92 44.96 20.64
C PHE A 491 -59.18 44.47 21.32
N THR A 492 -59.33 44.61 22.66
CA THR A 492 -60.55 44.30 23.36
C THR A 492 -61.46 45.56 23.49
N PRO A 493 -62.62 45.59 22.81
CA PRO A 493 -63.49 46.77 22.84
C PRO A 493 -64.30 46.83 24.16
N ALA A 494 -64.71 45.68 24.74
CA ALA A 494 -65.40 45.55 26.00
C ALA A 494 -65.18 44.11 26.55
N GLY A 495 -65.19 43.99 27.89
CA GLY A 495 -64.97 42.68 28.54
C GLY A 495 -63.83 42.72 29.54
N ARG A 496 -62.92 41.76 29.47
CA ARG A 496 -61.81 41.63 30.43
C ARG A 496 -60.52 41.23 29.78
N VAL A 497 -59.40 41.54 30.47
CA VAL A 497 -58.07 41.03 30.22
C VAL A 497 -57.52 40.41 31.51
N ASP A 498 -57.14 39.15 31.43
CA ASP A 498 -56.65 38.38 32.58
C ASP A 498 -55.16 38.04 32.36
N VAL A 499 -54.34 38.26 33.40
CA VAL A 499 -52.94 37.86 33.46
C VAL A 499 -52.80 36.73 34.48
N MET A 500 -52.41 35.55 34.02
CA MET A 500 -52.24 34.39 34.88
C MET A 500 -50.77 33.94 34.87
N VAL A 501 -50.24 33.60 36.04
CA VAL A 501 -48.91 33.04 36.20
C VAL A 501 -49.02 31.70 36.88
N GLU A 502 -48.58 30.66 36.20
CA GLU A 502 -48.63 29.31 36.76
C GLU A 502 -47.30 28.59 36.58
N ARG A 503 -47.11 27.51 37.32
CA ARG A 503 -45.98 26.61 37.19
C ARG A 503 -46.38 25.35 36.50
N LEU A 504 -45.62 24.96 35.46
CA LEU A 504 -45.79 23.69 34.77
C LEU A 504 -44.41 22.96 34.71
N GLY A 505 -44.20 22.07 35.69
CA GLY A 505 -42.94 21.34 35.82
C GLY A 505 -41.75 22.25 36.10
N ASP A 506 -40.80 22.30 35.16
CA ASP A 506 -39.60 23.13 35.19
C ASP A 506 -39.77 24.49 34.50
N ARG A 507 -41.00 24.87 34.14
CA ARG A 507 -41.31 26.12 33.45
C ARG A 507 -42.29 26.95 34.23
N VAL A 508 -42.12 28.26 34.13
CA VAL A 508 -43.13 29.25 34.52
C VAL A 508 -43.85 29.70 33.25
N LEU A 509 -45.15 29.68 33.29
CA LEU A 509 -46.05 30.15 32.22
C LEU A 509 -46.66 31.47 32.63
N MET A 510 -46.58 32.47 31.77
CA MET A 510 -47.25 33.77 31.96
C MET A 510 -48.22 33.95 30.81
N HIS A 511 -49.50 33.91 31.13
CA HIS A 511 -50.59 34.02 30.16
C HIS A 511 -51.16 35.46 30.20
N VAL A 512 -51.38 36.00 29.02
CA VAL A 512 -52.19 37.21 28.82
C VAL A 512 -53.37 36.82 27.97
N GLU A 513 -54.57 36.79 28.56
CA GLU A 513 -55.82 36.38 27.93
C GLU A 513 -56.75 37.58 27.80
N ASP A 514 -57.34 37.77 26.65
CA ASP A 514 -58.32 38.82 26.36
C ASP A 514 -59.62 38.23 25.85
N THR A 515 -60.73 38.97 26.03
CA THR A 515 -62.07 38.63 25.49
C THR A 515 -62.43 39.38 24.24
N GLY A 516 -61.41 39.74 23.46
CA GLY A 516 -61.58 40.51 22.21
C GLY A 516 -62.10 39.65 21.03
N PRO A 517 -61.92 40.16 19.82
CA PRO A 517 -62.50 39.51 18.63
C PRO A 517 -61.82 38.18 18.24
N GLY A 518 -60.71 37.84 18.93
CA GLY A 518 -59.92 36.68 18.58
C GLY A 518 -59.14 36.83 17.25
N ILE A 519 -58.35 35.79 16.94
CA ILE A 519 -57.43 35.78 15.78
C ILE A 519 -57.75 34.52 14.94
N ALA A 520 -57.93 34.69 13.64
CA ALA A 520 -58.21 33.61 12.73
C ALA A 520 -57.03 32.64 12.64
N PRO A 521 -57.25 31.29 12.58
CA PRO A 521 -56.19 30.30 12.59
C PRO A 521 -55.12 30.51 11.52
N GLU A 522 -55.48 31.06 10.36
CA GLU A 522 -54.55 31.34 9.25
C GLU A 522 -53.53 32.43 9.61
N LEU A 523 -53.80 33.25 10.63
CA LEU A 523 -52.93 34.31 11.07
C LEU A 523 -52.05 33.95 12.27
N HIS A 524 -52.26 32.80 12.93
CA HIS A 524 -51.53 32.43 14.16
C HIS A 524 -50.02 32.43 14.03
N GLU A 525 -49.46 31.98 12.90
CA GLU A 525 -48.04 32.05 12.68
C GLU A 525 -47.59 33.41 12.07
N THR A 526 -48.42 33.96 11.18
CA THR A 526 -48.06 35.18 10.44
C THR A 526 -48.03 36.44 11.32
N ILE A 527 -48.76 36.48 12.45
CA ILE A 527 -48.71 37.62 13.39
C ILE A 527 -47.35 37.77 14.08
N PHE A 528 -46.52 36.76 14.09
CA PHE A 528 -45.14 36.80 14.59
C PHE A 528 -44.12 37.15 13.50
N GLU A 529 -44.57 37.31 12.22
CA GLU A 529 -43.73 37.79 11.17
C GLU A 529 -43.53 39.34 11.27
N ARG A 530 -42.40 39.82 10.78
CA ARG A 530 -42.05 41.26 10.83
C ARG A 530 -42.95 42.08 9.92
N PHE A 531 -43.33 43.26 10.42
CA PHE A 531 -44.15 44.21 9.68
C PHE A 531 -45.54 43.68 9.24
N ARG A 532 -45.95 42.52 9.81
CA ARG A 532 -47.28 41.97 9.54
C ARG A 532 -48.32 42.55 10.51
N GLN A 533 -49.47 42.88 9.97
CA GLN A 533 -50.64 43.37 10.71
C GLN A 533 -51.85 42.62 10.20
N GLY A 534 -52.82 42.32 11.06
CA GLY A 534 -53.90 41.37 10.76
C GLY A 534 -54.83 41.76 9.61
N SER A 535 -55.08 43.09 9.37
CA SER A 535 -55.76 43.61 8.17
C SER A 535 -55.55 45.10 8.01
N ALA A 536 -55.67 45.63 6.76
CA ALA A 536 -55.50 47.07 6.47
C ALA A 536 -56.49 47.94 7.22
N ARG A 537 -57.67 47.45 7.60
CA ARG A 537 -58.72 48.18 8.34
C ARG A 537 -58.36 48.32 9.84
N VAL A 538 -57.80 47.25 10.44
CA VAL A 538 -57.30 47.26 11.82
C VAL A 538 -56.07 48.16 11.96
N SER A 539 -55.27 48.28 10.94
CA SER A 539 -54.07 49.12 10.89
C SER A 539 -54.40 50.61 10.95
N TYR A 540 -55.50 51.02 10.32
CA TYR A 540 -55.90 52.44 10.30
C TYR A 540 -56.56 52.91 11.60
N GLU A 541 -57.36 52.07 12.24
CA GLU A 541 -58.10 52.47 13.46
C GLU A 541 -57.27 52.38 14.74
N HIS A 542 -56.28 51.48 14.81
CA HIS A 542 -55.61 51.17 16.03
C HIS A 542 -54.07 51.37 16.01
N GLY A 543 -53.42 51.53 14.87
CA GLY A 543 -51.98 51.74 14.71
C GLY A 543 -51.11 50.61 15.30
N GLY A 544 -49.86 50.43 14.88
CA GLY A 544 -48.92 49.48 15.44
C GLY A 544 -47.71 49.31 14.52
N THR A 545 -46.57 48.86 15.07
CA THR A 545 -45.32 48.69 14.31
C THR A 545 -45.29 47.40 13.45
N GLY A 546 -46.05 46.37 13.89
CA GLY A 546 -45.96 45.04 13.37
C GLY A 546 -44.64 44.32 13.73
N LEU A 547 -43.84 44.91 14.64
CA LEU A 547 -42.57 44.37 15.11
C LEU A 547 -42.66 43.78 16.54
N GLY A 548 -43.60 44.25 17.34
CA GLY A 548 -43.66 43.94 18.77
C GLY A 548 -43.77 42.42 19.04
N LEU A 549 -44.68 41.69 18.37
CA LEU A 549 -44.83 40.26 18.54
C LEU A 549 -43.62 39.48 18.01
N ALA A 550 -43.06 39.91 16.87
CA ALA A 550 -41.84 39.32 16.30
C ALA A 550 -40.65 39.46 17.25
N LEU A 551 -40.47 40.66 17.84
CA LEU A 551 -39.44 40.92 18.86
C LEU A 551 -39.71 40.14 20.14
N SER A 552 -40.97 40.07 20.60
CA SER A 552 -41.33 39.31 21.80
C SER A 552 -41.01 37.82 21.64
N ARG A 553 -41.30 37.22 20.48
CA ARG A 553 -40.94 35.82 20.17
C ARG A 553 -39.43 35.62 20.14
N ALA A 554 -38.69 36.54 19.51
CA ALA A 554 -37.24 36.52 19.44
C ALA A 554 -36.58 36.64 20.84
N LEU A 555 -37.07 37.53 21.69
CA LEU A 555 -36.59 37.70 23.08
C LEU A 555 -36.91 36.47 23.94
N ALA A 556 -38.11 35.87 23.78
CA ALA A 556 -38.46 34.66 24.48
C ALA A 556 -37.51 33.49 24.10
N GLN A 557 -37.22 33.35 22.83
CA GLN A 557 -36.27 32.34 22.32
C GLN A 557 -34.84 32.59 22.79
N LEU A 558 -34.40 33.84 22.78
CA LEU A 558 -33.08 34.22 23.30
C LEU A 558 -32.91 33.89 24.79
N MET A 559 -33.99 34.00 25.58
CA MET A 559 -34.04 33.59 26.99
C MET A 559 -34.25 32.08 27.20
N GLY A 560 -34.21 31.24 26.14
CA GLY A 560 -34.41 29.79 26.20
C GLY A 560 -35.88 29.38 26.44
N GLY A 561 -36.81 30.30 26.22
CA GLY A 561 -38.25 30.13 26.37
C GLY A 561 -39.00 30.08 25.02
N THR A 562 -40.33 30.13 25.10
CA THR A 562 -41.23 30.16 23.95
C THR A 562 -42.38 31.15 24.16
N LEU A 563 -42.86 31.76 23.07
CA LEU A 563 -44.08 32.56 23.04
C LEU A 563 -45.05 31.91 22.06
N THR A 564 -46.24 31.51 22.56
CA THR A 564 -47.26 30.82 21.81
C THR A 564 -48.59 31.55 21.88
N LEU A 565 -49.50 31.28 20.92
CA LEU A 565 -50.84 31.81 20.83
C LEU A 565 -51.87 30.69 20.82
N ALA A 566 -52.95 30.85 21.59
CA ALA A 566 -54.21 30.08 21.44
C ALA A 566 -55.36 31.09 21.28
N SER A 567 -56.09 31.04 20.17
CA SER A 567 -57.17 31.98 19.88
C SER A 567 -58.21 31.37 18.94
N GLU A 568 -59.48 31.74 19.14
CA GLU A 568 -60.58 31.45 18.25
C GLU A 568 -61.34 32.73 17.93
N PRO A 569 -61.80 32.96 16.68
CA PRO A 569 -62.61 34.11 16.34
C PRO A 569 -63.85 34.25 17.22
N GLY A 570 -64.03 35.38 17.83
CA GLY A 570 -65.12 35.71 18.71
C GLY A 570 -64.97 35.25 20.16
N ARG A 571 -63.81 34.61 20.52
CA ARG A 571 -63.54 34.10 21.88
C ARG A 571 -62.33 34.70 22.54
N GLY A 572 -61.70 35.67 21.90
CA GLY A 572 -60.49 36.33 22.39
C GLY A 572 -59.20 35.59 22.03
N ALA A 573 -58.09 36.02 22.65
CA ALA A 573 -56.79 35.44 22.42
C ALA A 573 -56.02 35.25 23.75
N ARG A 574 -55.30 34.15 23.87
CA ARG A 574 -54.39 33.84 24.96
C ARG A 574 -52.95 33.72 24.40
N PHE A 575 -52.12 34.65 24.80
CA PHE A 575 -50.66 34.56 24.55
C PHE A 575 -50.00 33.96 25.80
N THR A 576 -49.11 33.00 25.58
CA THR A 576 -48.38 32.31 26.67
C THR A 576 -46.88 32.47 26.47
N LEU A 577 -46.22 33.17 27.40
CA LEU A 577 -44.77 33.20 27.56
C LEU A 577 -44.34 32.09 28.51
N ALA A 578 -43.58 31.12 28.01
CA ALA A 578 -43.04 30.05 28.84
C ALA A 578 -41.51 30.25 28.99
N LEU A 579 -41.02 30.30 30.20
CA LEU A 579 -39.59 30.42 30.56
C LEU A 579 -39.17 29.24 31.44
N THR A 580 -37.96 28.75 31.26
CA THR A 580 -37.38 27.72 32.13
C THR A 580 -37.09 28.32 33.50
N ILE A 581 -37.49 27.66 34.58
CA ILE A 581 -37.25 28.08 35.96
C ILE A 581 -35.77 27.87 36.30
N VAL A 582 -35.03 28.94 36.41
CA VAL A 582 -33.68 28.96 37.00
C VAL A 582 -33.81 29.66 38.37
N LEU A 583 -33.64 28.88 39.42
CA LEU A 583 -33.68 29.43 40.76
C LEU A 583 -32.33 30.10 41.14
N PRO A 584 -32.33 31.19 41.88
CA PRO A 584 -31.10 31.77 42.37
C PRO A 584 -30.36 30.77 43.28
N ALA A 585 -29.04 30.63 43.10
CA ALA A 585 -28.24 29.79 43.99
C ALA A 585 -28.46 30.24 45.44
N THR A 586 -28.98 29.35 46.29
CA THR A 586 -29.13 29.62 47.74
C THR A 586 -27.75 29.92 48.28
N ALA A 587 -27.57 31.14 48.85
CA ALA A 587 -26.34 31.49 49.55
C ALA A 587 -26.13 30.48 50.70
N THR A 588 -25.06 29.70 50.60
CA THR A 588 -24.63 28.79 51.67
C THR A 588 -24.45 29.67 52.97
N PRO A 589 -25.09 29.29 54.05
CA PRO A 589 -24.88 30.04 55.28
C PRO A 589 -23.39 30.00 55.64
N PRO A 590 -22.84 31.14 56.22
CA PRO A 590 -21.42 31.20 56.58
C PRO A 590 -21.13 30.10 57.61
N GLN A 591 -20.17 29.22 57.29
CA GLN A 591 -19.66 28.27 58.29
C GLN A 591 -19.14 29.03 59.51
N PRO A 592 -19.48 28.63 60.74
CA PRO A 592 -18.91 29.22 61.92
C PRO A 592 -17.40 28.99 61.95
N MET A 593 -16.63 30.07 62.04
CA MET A 593 -15.19 30.01 62.24
C MET A 593 -14.89 29.20 63.48
N ALA A 594 -14.22 28.10 63.37
CA ALA A 594 -13.64 27.37 64.48
C ALA A 594 -12.57 28.24 65.11
N VAL A 595 -12.84 28.69 66.32
CA VAL A 595 -11.87 29.32 67.21
C VAL A 595 -10.93 28.22 67.65
N SER A 596 -9.70 28.27 67.18
CA SER A 596 -8.60 27.46 67.72
C SER A 596 -8.12 28.06 69.02
N GLY A 597 -8.33 27.32 70.11
CA GLY A 597 -7.61 27.48 71.35
C GLY A 597 -6.25 26.79 71.29
#